data_5fdf48b921fd89569e5c4e6b4bcc5611
#
_entry.id   5fdf48b921fd89569e5c4e6b4bcc5611
#
_cell.length_a   1.000
_cell.length_b   1.000
_cell.length_c   1.000
_cell.angle_alpha   90.00
_cell.angle_beta   90.00
_cell.angle_gamma   90.00
#
_symmetry.space_group_name_H-M   'P 1'
#
loop_
_entity.id
_entity.type
_entity.pdbx_description
1 polymer ?
#
loop_
_entity_poly.entity_id
_entity_poly.type
_entity_poly.pdbx_seq_one_letter_code
_entity_poly.pdbx_strand_id
1 'polypeptide(L)'
;MRRYVPVSRQQLARALGGSSVVVKALSGAVVLLYALSFGLDTAYGLAVTPGFLLPPGCWLWTLLTHGLVEQRAAAVALSLGTVAAAGRLLEPLWGALELLVFFAAVNAAVGLLGACAYCLAYAATFRLAYLFEVRIHGTLGFLAGVLVALKQTMGDSTVLRVPQVRVKAVPMLLLLVLAALRLAALVESNVLVSYGFGLLSSWVYLRFYQRHSRGRGDMSDHFAFATFFPEILQPVVGLAANLVYGLLVKVRVCRKTVKRYDVGAPSSITISLPGTDPQDAERRRQLALKALNERLKRVEDQTAWPSMEDEEEEVVVKSEAGAHRGRRCRSGEGGRPREQPDHL
;
A
#
# COMPACT_ATOMS: atom_id res chain seq x y z
N MET A 1 36.52 11.77 -10.09
CA MET A 1 35.99 12.98 -9.43
C MET A 1 34.59 13.27 -9.94
N ARG A 2 33.53 12.86 -9.23
CA ARG A 2 32.13 13.23 -9.58
C ARG A 2 31.85 14.58 -8.95
N ARG A 3 31.53 15.56 -9.80
CA ARG A 3 31.17 16.92 -9.42
C ARG A 3 29.93 16.89 -8.51
N TYR A 4 30.06 17.38 -7.29
CA TYR A 4 28.93 17.77 -6.45
C TYR A 4 28.16 18.85 -7.18
N VAL A 5 27.01 18.52 -7.73
CA VAL A 5 26.08 19.51 -8.29
C VAL A 5 25.33 20.10 -7.10
N PRO A 6 25.49 21.37 -6.76
CA PRO A 6 24.69 22.02 -5.73
C PRO A 6 23.23 21.93 -6.18
N VAL A 7 22.37 21.42 -5.33
CA VAL A 7 20.93 21.37 -5.56
C VAL A 7 20.48 22.83 -5.73
N SER A 8 20.29 23.25 -6.98
CA SER A 8 19.97 24.63 -7.27
C SER A 8 18.54 24.94 -6.75
N ARG A 9 18.33 26.19 -6.27
CA ARG A 9 16.98 26.69 -5.89
C ARG A 9 15.91 26.34 -6.93
N GLN A 10 16.29 26.30 -8.22
CA GLN A 10 15.40 25.94 -9.32
C GLN A 10 14.99 24.45 -9.31
N GLN A 11 15.88 23.54 -8.89
CA GLN A 11 15.52 22.11 -8.78
C GLN A 11 14.57 21.87 -7.61
N LEU A 12 14.80 22.57 -6.48
CA LEU A 12 13.89 22.54 -5.33
C LEU A 12 12.52 23.15 -5.68
N ALA A 13 12.50 24.29 -6.37
CA ALA A 13 11.27 24.94 -6.82
C ALA A 13 10.49 24.08 -7.84
N ARG A 14 11.19 23.39 -8.77
CA ARG A 14 10.54 22.44 -9.70
C ARG A 14 10.01 21.20 -8.99
N ALA A 15 10.73 20.71 -7.98
CA ALA A 15 10.29 19.56 -7.17
C ALA A 15 9.03 19.89 -6.35
N LEU A 16 8.94 21.11 -5.82
CA LEU A 16 7.77 21.60 -5.06
C LEU A 16 6.64 22.10 -5.98
N GLY A 17 6.96 22.62 -7.18
CA GLY A 17 5.96 23.15 -8.11
C GLY A 17 4.95 22.13 -8.61
N GLY A 18 5.39 20.87 -8.83
CA GLY A 18 4.54 19.78 -9.30
C GLY A 18 3.94 18.92 -8.17
N SER A 19 4.22 19.22 -6.90
CA SER A 19 3.71 18.45 -5.77
C SER A 19 2.31 18.94 -5.34
N SER A 20 1.54 18.03 -4.73
CA SER A 20 0.19 18.31 -4.23
C SER A 20 0.18 19.36 -3.11
N VAL A 21 -1.03 19.87 -2.84
CA VAL A 21 -1.28 20.77 -1.72
C VAL A 21 -0.87 20.14 -0.39
N VAL A 22 -1.08 18.84 -0.21
CA VAL A 22 -0.73 18.11 1.02
C VAL A 22 0.77 18.12 1.28
N VAL A 23 1.57 17.79 0.26
CA VAL A 23 3.05 17.81 0.37
C VAL A 23 3.56 19.20 0.66
N LYS A 24 3.00 20.22 0.00
CA LYS A 24 3.35 21.63 0.25
C LYS A 24 2.99 22.07 1.68
N ALA A 25 1.80 21.69 2.15
CA ALA A 25 1.34 22.00 3.50
C ALA A 25 2.21 21.35 4.58
N LEU A 26 2.51 20.05 4.44
CA LEU A 26 3.39 19.33 5.38
C LEU A 26 4.81 19.91 5.37
N SER A 27 5.38 20.16 4.18
CA SER A 27 6.72 20.76 4.06
C SER A 27 6.75 22.18 4.63
N GLY A 28 5.73 22.99 4.38
CA GLY A 28 5.57 24.31 4.92
C GLY A 28 5.45 24.32 6.44
N ALA A 29 4.68 23.38 7.00
CA ALA A 29 4.54 23.22 8.45
C ALA A 29 5.88 22.86 9.13
N VAL A 30 6.67 21.94 8.56
CA VAL A 30 8.00 21.58 9.09
C VAL A 30 8.92 22.79 9.09
N VAL A 31 8.99 23.54 7.98
CA VAL A 31 9.84 24.73 7.87
C VAL A 31 9.38 25.83 8.83
N LEU A 32 8.06 26.06 8.94
CA LEU A 32 7.49 27.07 9.84
C LEU A 32 7.80 26.74 11.31
N LEU A 33 7.57 25.49 11.73
CA LEU A 33 7.85 25.07 13.10
C LEU A 33 9.34 25.12 13.42
N TYR A 34 10.20 24.78 12.45
CA TYR A 34 11.65 24.94 12.62
C TYR A 34 12.05 26.42 12.73
N ALA A 35 11.49 27.30 11.91
CA ALA A 35 11.74 28.73 12.05
C ALA A 35 11.25 29.27 13.41
N LEU A 36 10.10 28.81 13.88
CA LEU A 36 9.55 29.17 15.18
C LEU A 36 10.42 28.66 16.36
N SER A 37 11.13 27.54 16.17
CA SER A 37 12.02 26.96 17.20
C SER A 37 13.20 27.85 17.58
N PHE A 38 13.54 28.87 16.77
CA PHE A 38 14.58 29.84 17.13
C PHE A 38 14.14 30.85 18.19
N GLY A 39 12.82 31.04 18.34
CA GLY A 39 12.26 32.00 19.33
C GLY A 39 11.48 31.33 20.46
N LEU A 40 10.95 30.13 20.22
CA LEU A 40 10.10 29.39 21.15
C LEU A 40 10.56 27.94 21.25
N ASP A 41 10.49 27.33 22.43
CA ASP A 41 10.70 25.89 22.60
C ASP A 41 9.50 25.10 22.02
N THR A 42 9.47 24.98 20.69
CA THR A 42 8.40 24.26 19.98
C THR A 42 8.35 22.79 20.37
N ALA A 43 9.47 22.19 20.77
CA ALA A 43 9.53 20.81 21.20
C ALA A 43 8.80 20.61 22.54
N TYR A 44 8.78 21.59 23.44
CA TYR A 44 8.06 21.46 24.69
C TYR A 44 6.56 21.27 24.48
N GLY A 45 5.92 22.10 23.64
CA GLY A 45 4.47 22.08 23.44
C GLY A 45 3.94 21.08 22.41
N LEU A 46 4.80 20.64 21.46
CA LEU A 46 4.38 19.89 20.29
C LEU A 46 5.03 18.50 20.16
N ALA A 47 6.14 18.22 20.88
CA ALA A 47 6.72 16.89 20.98
C ALA A 47 5.95 16.01 21.97
N VAL A 48 5.99 14.70 21.77
CA VAL A 48 5.40 13.76 22.71
C VAL A 48 6.33 13.56 23.91
N THR A 49 5.88 14.04 25.08
CA THR A 49 6.51 13.75 26.37
C THR A 49 5.62 12.75 27.10
N PRO A 50 6.10 11.54 27.43
CA PRO A 50 5.25 10.49 27.98
C PRO A 50 4.46 10.89 29.23
N GLY A 51 5.08 11.69 30.13
CA GLY A 51 4.45 12.15 31.35
C GLY A 51 3.28 13.12 31.12
N PHE A 52 3.31 13.93 30.07
CA PHE A 52 2.22 14.87 29.76
C PHE A 52 1.08 14.23 28.98
N LEU A 53 1.29 13.06 28.42
CA LEU A 53 0.22 12.30 27.77
C LEU A 53 -0.73 11.67 28.80
N LEU A 54 -0.21 11.38 29.99
CA LEU A 54 -0.99 10.84 31.11
C LEU A 54 -1.83 11.94 31.81
N PRO A 55 -2.99 11.58 32.43
CA PRO A 55 -3.73 12.53 33.25
C PRO A 55 -2.86 13.11 34.38
N PRO A 56 -2.97 14.42 34.69
CA PRO A 56 -4.00 15.38 34.25
C PRO A 56 -3.71 16.12 32.95
N GLY A 57 -2.51 15.99 32.35
CA GLY A 57 -2.09 16.79 31.20
C GLY A 57 -2.88 16.49 29.92
N CYS A 58 -3.03 15.22 29.55
CA CYS A 58 -3.75 14.72 28.34
C CYS A 58 -3.42 15.49 27.05
N TRP A 59 -2.13 15.74 26.77
CA TRP A 59 -1.69 16.47 25.57
C TRP A 59 -1.76 15.61 24.32
N LEU A 60 -2.99 15.20 23.96
CA LEU A 60 -3.23 14.28 22.82
C LEU A 60 -2.88 14.86 21.46
N TRP A 61 -2.90 16.19 21.29
CA TRP A 61 -2.51 16.84 20.04
C TRP A 61 -1.05 16.56 19.66
N THR A 62 -0.17 16.34 20.66
CA THR A 62 1.24 16.03 20.44
C THR A 62 1.44 14.75 19.63
N LEU A 63 0.50 13.80 19.67
CA LEU A 63 0.53 12.59 18.88
C LEU A 63 0.53 12.85 17.36
N LEU A 64 -0.05 13.96 16.92
CA LEU A 64 -0.10 14.33 15.51
C LEU A 64 0.99 15.35 15.15
N THR A 65 1.33 16.25 16.07
CA THR A 65 2.23 17.37 15.80
C THR A 65 3.71 17.01 15.93
N HIS A 66 4.07 16.02 16.76
CA HIS A 66 5.48 15.68 17.03
C HIS A 66 6.26 15.33 15.76
N GLY A 67 5.60 14.71 14.76
CA GLY A 67 6.23 14.35 13.49
C GLY A 67 6.61 15.55 12.60
N LEU A 68 6.10 16.75 12.92
CA LEU A 68 6.42 17.99 12.19
C LEU A 68 7.52 18.82 12.88
N VAL A 69 7.88 18.47 14.11
CA VAL A 69 8.84 19.23 14.92
C VAL A 69 10.23 18.71 14.72
N GLU A 70 11.12 19.58 14.23
CA GLU A 70 12.55 19.28 14.08
C GLU A 70 13.37 20.36 14.73
N GLN A 71 14.50 19.95 15.38
CA GLN A 71 15.38 20.89 16.09
C GLN A 71 16.72 21.13 15.39
N ARG A 72 17.07 20.27 14.43
CA ARG A 72 18.36 20.32 13.72
C ARG A 72 18.15 20.54 12.23
N ALA A 73 18.92 21.43 11.60
CA ALA A 73 18.81 21.71 10.17
C ALA A 73 18.97 20.46 9.29
N ALA A 74 19.86 19.55 9.68
CA ALA A 74 20.03 18.26 8.98
C ALA A 74 18.77 17.39 9.06
N ALA A 75 18.09 17.40 10.20
CA ALA A 75 16.82 16.68 10.39
C ALA A 75 15.71 17.31 9.54
N VAL A 76 15.62 18.64 9.47
CA VAL A 76 14.69 19.35 8.57
C VAL A 76 14.92 18.96 7.11
N ALA A 77 16.19 18.92 6.66
CA ALA A 77 16.50 18.52 5.30
C ALA A 77 16.07 17.06 5.01
N LEU A 78 16.28 16.16 5.97
CA LEU A 78 15.84 14.77 5.88
C LEU A 78 14.30 14.69 5.84
N SER A 79 13.61 15.45 6.67
CA SER A 79 12.14 15.51 6.74
C SER A 79 11.54 16.01 5.45
N LEU A 80 12.07 17.10 4.90
CA LEU A 80 11.64 17.64 3.61
C LEU A 80 11.90 16.65 2.47
N GLY A 81 13.07 15.98 2.49
CA GLY A 81 13.39 14.92 1.54
C GLY A 81 12.42 13.74 1.62
N THR A 82 12.06 13.33 2.83
CA THR A 82 11.09 12.25 3.08
C THR A 82 9.70 12.59 2.59
N VAL A 83 9.19 13.78 2.94
CA VAL A 83 7.87 14.26 2.50
C VAL A 83 7.84 14.43 0.97
N ALA A 84 8.90 14.99 0.37
CA ALA A 84 9.00 15.10 -1.08
C ALA A 84 9.07 13.74 -1.78
N ALA A 85 9.81 12.77 -1.23
CA ALA A 85 9.88 11.41 -1.76
C ALA A 85 8.50 10.71 -1.66
N ALA A 86 7.81 10.85 -0.53
CA ALA A 86 6.45 10.33 -0.34
C ALA A 86 5.47 10.92 -1.37
N GLY A 87 5.51 12.25 -1.57
CA GLY A 87 4.68 12.92 -2.56
C GLY A 87 4.98 12.49 -4.00
N ARG A 88 6.24 12.24 -4.34
CA ARG A 88 6.60 11.85 -5.72
C ARG A 88 6.35 10.38 -6.04
N LEU A 89 6.49 9.50 -5.04
CA LEU A 89 6.47 8.05 -5.23
C LEU A 89 5.14 7.42 -4.80
N LEU A 90 4.55 7.86 -3.69
CA LEU A 90 3.35 7.26 -3.13
C LEU A 90 2.07 7.99 -3.51
N GLU A 91 2.09 9.32 -3.61
CA GLU A 91 0.91 10.11 -3.93
C GLU A 91 0.27 9.76 -5.29
N PRO A 92 1.03 9.53 -6.40
CA PRO A 92 0.44 9.10 -7.66
C PRO A 92 -0.27 7.75 -7.59
N LEU A 93 0.10 6.90 -6.61
CA LEU A 93 -0.46 5.56 -6.42
C LEU A 93 -1.68 5.56 -5.50
N TRP A 94 -1.67 6.39 -4.45
CA TRP A 94 -2.67 6.36 -3.38
C TRP A 94 -3.61 7.58 -3.38
N GLY A 95 -3.14 8.68 -3.94
CA GLY A 95 -3.79 9.98 -3.83
C GLY A 95 -3.33 10.78 -2.60
N ALA A 96 -3.55 12.10 -2.65
CA ALA A 96 -3.07 13.04 -1.63
C ALA A 96 -3.72 12.81 -0.26
N LEU A 97 -5.01 12.44 -0.23
CA LEU A 97 -5.77 12.24 1.00
C LEU A 97 -5.30 10.99 1.75
N GLU A 98 -5.08 9.88 1.05
CA GLU A 98 -4.59 8.64 1.66
C GLU A 98 -3.16 8.83 2.19
N LEU A 99 -2.32 9.61 1.50
CA LEU A 99 -0.99 9.99 1.99
C LEU A 99 -1.07 10.78 3.30
N LEU A 100 -2.01 11.72 3.43
CA LEU A 100 -2.23 12.48 4.66
C LEU A 100 -2.71 11.59 5.80
N VAL A 101 -3.66 10.69 5.53
CA VAL A 101 -4.16 9.71 6.52
C VAL A 101 -3.03 8.79 6.97
N PHE A 102 -2.20 8.31 6.03
CA PHE A 102 -1.03 7.49 6.34
C PHE A 102 -0.04 8.25 7.23
N PHE A 103 0.28 9.51 6.91
CA PHE A 103 1.14 10.36 7.72
C PHE A 103 0.60 10.50 9.14
N ALA A 104 -0.68 10.86 9.29
CA ALA A 104 -1.32 11.04 10.59
C ALA A 104 -1.37 9.73 11.40
N ALA A 105 -1.75 8.62 10.76
CA ALA A 105 -1.86 7.31 11.42
C ALA A 105 -0.50 6.79 11.91
N VAL A 106 0.55 6.90 11.09
CA VAL A 106 1.91 6.47 11.47
C VAL A 106 2.44 7.33 12.60
N ASN A 107 2.32 8.67 12.51
CA ASN A 107 2.79 9.55 13.58
C ASN A 107 2.02 9.30 14.88
N ALA A 108 0.69 9.25 14.84
CA ALA A 108 -0.10 8.97 16.04
C ALA A 108 0.32 7.63 16.71
N ALA A 109 0.53 6.60 15.90
CA ALA A 109 0.96 5.30 16.41
C ALA A 109 2.39 5.33 16.98
N VAL A 110 3.33 6.02 16.31
CA VAL A 110 4.72 6.19 16.81
C VAL A 110 4.73 6.94 18.14
N GLY A 111 4.00 8.04 18.23
CA GLY A 111 3.88 8.81 19.47
C GLY A 111 3.30 8.00 20.62
N LEU A 112 2.20 7.27 20.35
CA LEU A 112 1.53 6.45 21.36
C LEU A 112 2.39 5.26 21.80
N LEU A 113 2.93 4.48 20.86
CA LEU A 113 3.77 3.31 21.16
C LEU A 113 5.07 3.72 21.84
N GLY A 114 5.67 4.83 21.38
CA GLY A 114 6.86 5.41 22.01
C GLY A 114 6.60 5.84 23.45
N ALA A 115 5.49 6.55 23.70
CA ALA A 115 5.10 6.94 25.05
C ALA A 115 4.85 5.70 25.93
N CYS A 116 4.13 4.69 25.44
CA CYS A 116 3.93 3.42 26.15
C CYS A 116 5.25 2.74 26.49
N ALA A 117 6.20 2.68 25.54
CA ALA A 117 7.51 2.05 25.78
C ALA A 117 8.30 2.79 26.88
N TYR A 118 8.29 4.11 26.89
CA TYR A 118 8.95 4.90 27.95
C TYR A 118 8.23 4.82 29.28
N CYS A 119 6.89 4.73 29.29
CA CYS A 119 6.13 4.43 30.51
C CYS A 119 6.49 3.06 31.09
N LEU A 120 6.66 2.04 30.25
CA LEU A 120 7.11 0.71 30.68
C LEU A 120 8.56 0.75 31.19
N ALA A 121 9.46 1.50 30.52
CA ALA A 121 10.81 1.73 30.99
C ALA A 121 10.84 2.42 32.36
N TYR A 122 9.97 3.40 32.58
CA TYR A 122 9.77 4.02 33.90
C TYR A 122 9.29 3.00 34.93
N ALA A 123 8.28 2.19 34.60
CA ALA A 123 7.76 1.17 35.54
C ALA A 123 8.83 0.12 35.93
N ALA A 124 9.76 -0.18 35.02
CA ALA A 124 10.85 -1.12 35.27
C ALA A 124 12.02 -0.51 36.06
N THR A 125 12.29 0.80 35.88
CA THR A 125 13.50 1.43 36.42
C THR A 125 13.24 2.48 37.48
N PHE A 126 11.99 2.97 37.61
CA PHE A 126 11.54 4.06 38.47
C PHE A 126 12.28 5.40 38.25
N ARG A 127 12.90 5.58 37.06
CA ARG A 127 13.58 6.83 36.72
C ARG A 127 12.62 7.80 36.05
N LEU A 128 12.33 8.93 36.72
CA LEU A 128 11.45 9.99 36.23
C LEU A 128 11.91 10.63 34.93
N ALA A 129 13.22 10.53 34.62
CA ALA A 129 13.78 11.01 33.35
C ALA A 129 13.07 10.41 32.11
N TYR A 130 12.64 9.14 32.16
CA TYR A 130 11.90 8.52 31.06
C TYR A 130 10.51 9.12 30.81
N LEU A 131 9.91 9.73 31.82
CA LEU A 131 8.58 10.37 31.69
C LEU A 131 8.66 11.82 31.25
N PHE A 132 9.62 12.59 31.73
CA PHE A 132 9.61 14.06 31.60
C PHE A 132 10.77 14.64 30.79
N GLU A 133 11.92 13.94 30.68
CA GLU A 133 13.07 14.43 29.93
C GLU A 133 13.06 13.94 28.47
N VAL A 134 12.47 12.78 28.22
CA VAL A 134 12.41 12.22 26.86
C VAL A 134 11.34 12.94 26.05
N ARG A 135 11.74 13.52 24.93
CA ARG A 135 10.84 14.19 23.97
C ARG A 135 10.91 13.46 22.65
N ILE A 136 9.82 12.78 22.25
CA ILE A 136 9.70 12.11 20.98
C ILE A 136 9.27 13.15 19.94
N HIS A 137 10.12 13.40 18.95
CA HIS A 137 9.85 14.33 17.86
C HIS A 137 10.52 13.89 16.57
N GLY A 138 10.08 14.48 15.45
CA GLY A 138 10.68 14.31 14.15
C GLY A 138 9.99 13.29 13.24
N THR A 139 10.29 13.39 11.95
CA THR A 139 9.68 12.58 10.88
C THR A 139 10.32 11.20 10.69
N LEU A 140 11.25 10.76 11.56
CA LEU A 140 11.93 9.47 11.42
C LEU A 140 10.98 8.28 11.41
N GLY A 141 9.91 8.34 12.18
CA GLY A 141 8.85 7.33 12.15
C GLY A 141 8.14 7.29 10.80
N PHE A 142 7.86 8.45 10.21
CA PHE A 142 7.27 8.54 8.89
C PHE A 142 8.26 8.13 7.78
N LEU A 143 9.56 8.42 7.93
CA LEU A 143 10.60 7.91 7.03
C LEU A 143 10.59 6.38 6.97
N ALA A 144 10.54 5.72 8.14
CA ALA A 144 10.37 4.26 8.21
C ALA A 144 9.11 3.82 7.45
N GLY A 145 8.00 4.54 7.63
CA GLY A 145 6.74 4.30 6.92
C GLY A 145 6.86 4.38 5.41
N VAL A 146 7.51 5.43 4.91
CA VAL A 146 7.75 5.60 3.46
C VAL A 146 8.60 4.45 2.91
N LEU A 147 9.63 4.03 3.63
CA LEU A 147 10.48 2.90 3.21
C LEU A 147 9.71 1.57 3.19
N VAL A 148 8.80 1.35 4.14
CA VAL A 148 7.91 0.16 4.14
C VAL A 148 6.94 0.22 2.97
N ALA A 149 6.38 1.38 2.66
CA ALA A 149 5.50 1.58 1.51
C ALA A 149 6.25 1.36 0.18
N LEU A 150 7.50 1.80 0.07
CA LEU A 150 8.36 1.52 -1.09
C LEU A 150 8.67 0.03 -1.23
N LYS A 151 8.86 -0.68 -0.11
CA LYS A 151 8.99 -2.15 -0.16
C LYS A 151 7.73 -2.80 -0.72
N GLN A 152 6.55 -2.34 -0.36
CA GLN A 152 5.28 -2.85 -0.87
C GLN A 152 5.13 -2.64 -2.38
N THR A 153 5.50 -1.45 -2.86
CA THR A 153 5.28 -1.05 -4.26
C THR A 153 6.41 -1.46 -5.21
N MET A 154 7.65 -1.46 -4.74
CA MET A 154 8.86 -1.64 -5.56
C MET A 154 9.88 -2.60 -4.93
N GLY A 155 9.42 -3.61 -4.17
CA GLY A 155 10.27 -4.50 -3.36
C GLY A 155 11.41 -5.19 -4.09
N ASP A 156 11.23 -5.53 -5.35
CA ASP A 156 12.24 -6.24 -6.16
C ASP A 156 13.19 -5.32 -6.93
N SER A 157 12.96 -4.01 -6.91
CA SER A 157 13.88 -3.06 -7.53
C SER A 157 15.18 -2.95 -6.72
N THR A 158 16.30 -2.75 -7.42
CA THR A 158 17.62 -2.56 -6.80
C THR A 158 17.91 -1.09 -6.57
N VAL A 159 18.23 -0.71 -5.33
CA VAL A 159 18.63 0.67 -4.97
C VAL A 159 20.10 0.89 -5.28
N LEU A 160 20.94 -0.05 -4.93
CA LEU A 160 22.39 -0.02 -5.18
C LEU A 160 22.81 -1.22 -6.01
N ARG A 161 23.68 -0.99 -7.01
CA ARG A 161 24.19 -2.05 -7.87
C ARG A 161 25.39 -2.79 -7.25
N VAL A 162 26.16 -2.11 -6.40
CA VAL A 162 27.33 -2.68 -5.71
C VAL A 162 27.43 -2.08 -4.30
N PRO A 163 27.18 -2.84 -3.22
CA PRO A 163 26.57 -4.16 -3.17
C PRO A 163 25.12 -4.16 -3.66
N GLN A 164 24.61 -5.29 -4.12
CA GLN A 164 23.22 -5.40 -4.59
C GLN A 164 22.25 -5.30 -3.42
N VAL A 165 21.81 -4.10 -3.10
CA VAL A 165 20.79 -3.86 -2.08
C VAL A 165 19.42 -3.69 -2.76
N ARG A 166 18.50 -4.61 -2.49
CA ARG A 166 17.12 -4.52 -2.95
C ARG A 166 16.32 -3.60 -2.02
N VAL A 167 15.31 -2.91 -2.57
CA VAL A 167 14.41 -2.02 -1.80
C VAL A 167 13.81 -2.75 -0.59
N LYS A 168 13.51 -4.02 -0.71
CA LYS A 168 12.93 -4.83 0.38
C LYS A 168 13.79 -4.92 1.63
N ALA A 169 15.12 -4.79 1.51
CA ALA A 169 16.05 -4.87 2.65
C ALA A 169 16.32 -3.51 3.30
N VAL A 170 16.05 -2.40 2.60
CA VAL A 170 16.41 -1.04 3.05
C VAL A 170 15.82 -0.67 4.42
N PRO A 171 14.51 -0.92 4.72
CA PRO A 171 13.95 -0.55 6.01
C PRO A 171 14.66 -1.22 7.17
N MET A 172 15.00 -2.50 7.02
CA MET A 172 15.64 -3.29 8.08
C MET A 172 17.13 -2.97 8.19
N LEU A 173 17.79 -2.75 7.06
CA LEU A 173 19.20 -2.36 7.03
C LEU A 173 19.39 -1.02 7.74
N LEU A 174 18.52 -0.05 7.52
CA LEU A 174 18.57 1.24 8.20
C LEU A 174 18.32 1.08 9.71
N LEU A 175 17.39 0.20 10.12
CA LEU A 175 17.17 -0.12 11.54
C LEU A 175 18.45 -0.68 12.18
N LEU A 176 19.14 -1.60 11.51
CA LEU A 176 20.40 -2.18 11.99
C LEU A 176 21.50 -1.12 12.10
N VAL A 177 21.62 -0.23 11.12
CA VAL A 177 22.58 0.89 11.16
C VAL A 177 22.27 1.82 12.34
N LEU A 178 21.01 2.20 12.56
CA LEU A 178 20.61 3.02 13.71
C LEU A 178 20.87 2.31 15.05
N ALA A 179 20.64 0.99 15.11
CA ALA A 179 20.96 0.21 16.30
C ALA A 179 22.46 0.17 16.57
N ALA A 180 23.31 -0.01 15.55
CA ALA A 180 24.75 0.03 15.67
C ALA A 180 25.26 1.41 16.12
N LEU A 181 24.72 2.49 15.54
CA LEU A 181 25.02 3.86 15.95
C LEU A 181 24.58 4.14 17.39
N ARG A 182 23.50 3.55 17.83
CA ARG A 182 23.02 3.67 19.22
C ARG A 182 23.94 2.92 20.18
N LEU A 183 24.41 1.72 19.80
CA LEU A 183 25.40 0.98 20.59
C LEU A 183 26.74 1.75 20.70
N ALA A 184 27.11 2.46 19.63
CA ALA A 184 28.28 3.37 19.63
C ALA A 184 28.02 4.69 20.40
N ALA A 185 26.84 4.87 21.00
CA ALA A 185 26.41 6.08 21.71
C ALA A 185 26.40 7.37 20.86
N LEU A 186 26.40 7.23 19.52
CA LEU A 186 26.39 8.36 18.59
C LEU A 186 24.99 8.91 18.34
N VAL A 187 23.93 8.15 18.66
CA VAL A 187 22.54 8.49 18.42
C VAL A 187 21.70 8.27 19.69
N GLU A 188 20.75 9.14 19.92
CA GLU A 188 19.82 9.05 21.05
C GLU A 188 18.89 7.81 20.92
N SER A 189 18.50 7.23 22.06
CA SER A 189 17.56 6.11 22.10
C SER A 189 16.21 6.41 21.42
N ASN A 190 15.80 7.68 21.50
CA ASN A 190 14.57 8.19 20.92
C ASN A 190 14.49 7.97 19.39
N VAL A 191 15.61 8.15 18.68
CA VAL A 191 15.72 7.95 17.22
C VAL A 191 15.43 6.49 16.84
N LEU A 192 16.05 5.55 17.57
CA LEU A 192 15.84 4.12 17.33
C LEU A 192 14.41 3.68 17.63
N VAL A 193 13.85 4.17 18.73
CA VAL A 193 12.48 3.90 19.16
C VAL A 193 11.48 4.44 18.14
N SER A 194 11.64 5.69 17.71
CA SER A 194 10.76 6.32 16.71
C SER A 194 10.80 5.60 15.37
N TYR A 195 12.00 5.23 14.90
CA TYR A 195 12.15 4.50 13.64
C TYR A 195 11.56 3.08 13.73
N GLY A 196 11.83 2.35 14.81
CA GLY A 196 11.34 0.98 15.01
C GLY A 196 9.81 0.93 15.10
N PHE A 197 9.19 1.82 15.87
CA PHE A 197 7.73 1.91 15.92
C PHE A 197 7.13 2.45 14.63
N GLY A 198 7.83 3.33 13.90
CA GLY A 198 7.44 3.77 12.57
C GLY A 198 7.37 2.60 11.58
N LEU A 199 8.36 1.72 11.60
CA LEU A 199 8.39 0.52 10.76
C LEU A 199 7.23 -0.42 11.09
N LEU A 200 6.98 -0.67 12.38
CA LEU A 200 5.91 -1.56 12.83
C LEU A 200 4.52 -0.98 12.52
N SER A 201 4.29 0.29 12.88
CA SER A 201 2.99 0.94 12.70
C SER A 201 2.62 1.09 11.23
N SER A 202 3.59 1.46 10.39
CA SER A 202 3.36 1.56 8.94
C SER A 202 3.07 0.21 8.31
N TRP A 203 3.80 -0.85 8.72
CA TRP A 203 3.51 -2.19 8.25
C TRP A 203 2.10 -2.65 8.65
N VAL A 204 1.68 -2.41 9.91
CA VAL A 204 0.32 -2.72 10.37
C VAL A 204 -0.72 -1.93 9.57
N TYR A 205 -0.49 -0.64 9.34
CA TYR A 205 -1.41 0.18 8.56
C TYR A 205 -1.57 -0.34 7.12
N LEU A 206 -0.47 -0.56 6.42
CA LEU A 206 -0.48 -1.01 5.03
C LEU A 206 -1.06 -2.43 4.88
N ARG A 207 -0.77 -3.31 5.83
CA ARG A 207 -1.24 -4.69 5.79
C ARG A 207 -2.72 -4.84 6.09
N PHE A 208 -3.30 -4.01 6.98
CA PHE A 208 -4.65 -4.24 7.51
C PHE A 208 -5.64 -3.11 7.22
N TYR A 209 -5.19 -1.87 7.14
CA TYR A 209 -6.07 -0.70 7.14
C TYR A 209 -6.11 0.07 5.83
N GLN A 210 -5.04 0.06 5.04
CA GLN A 210 -4.95 0.82 3.80
C GLN A 210 -6.10 0.44 2.84
N ARG A 211 -6.72 1.45 2.25
CA ARG A 211 -7.82 1.24 1.29
C ARG A 211 -7.24 1.02 -0.11
N HIS A 212 -7.66 -0.07 -0.75
CA HIS A 212 -7.37 -0.36 -2.15
C HIS A 212 -8.66 -0.54 -2.92
N SER A 213 -8.62 -0.39 -4.25
CA SER A 213 -9.76 -0.65 -5.14
C SER A 213 -10.35 -2.07 -4.99
N ARG A 214 -9.53 -3.04 -4.58
CA ARG A 214 -9.89 -4.45 -4.38
C ARG A 214 -10.24 -4.82 -2.94
N GLY A 215 -10.17 -3.89 -1.98
CA GLY A 215 -10.45 -4.17 -0.56
C GLY A 215 -9.57 -3.38 0.40
N ARG A 216 -9.44 -3.87 1.63
CA ARG A 216 -8.61 -3.26 2.68
C ARG A 216 -7.37 -4.10 2.95
N GLY A 217 -6.22 -3.45 3.01
CA GLY A 217 -4.93 -4.02 3.37
C GLY A 217 -4.32 -4.91 2.28
N ASP A 218 -3.02 -5.09 2.38
CA ASP A 218 -2.24 -5.98 1.51
C ASP A 218 -1.89 -7.27 2.27
N MET A 219 -2.62 -8.34 1.97
CA MET A 219 -2.46 -9.66 2.61
C MET A 219 -1.50 -10.59 1.86
N SER A 220 -0.76 -10.07 0.86
CA SER A 220 0.18 -10.89 0.09
C SER A 220 1.26 -11.51 1.00
N ASP A 221 1.71 -12.71 0.64
CA ASP A 221 2.77 -13.40 1.37
C ASP A 221 4.12 -12.67 1.24
N HIS A 222 4.31 -11.92 0.15
CA HIS A 222 5.50 -11.09 -0.08
C HIS A 222 5.59 -9.88 0.86
N PHE A 223 4.45 -9.45 1.44
CA PHE A 223 4.37 -8.36 2.40
C PHE A 223 4.19 -8.85 3.86
N ALA A 224 4.48 -10.12 4.13
CA ALA A 224 4.53 -10.64 5.50
C ALA A 224 5.64 -9.97 6.32
N PHE A 225 5.45 -9.83 7.66
CA PHE A 225 6.47 -9.20 8.53
C PHE A 225 7.80 -9.96 8.48
N ALA A 226 7.76 -11.28 8.39
CA ALA A 226 8.96 -12.11 8.28
C ALA A 226 9.84 -11.78 7.06
N THR A 227 9.26 -11.27 5.96
CA THR A 227 10.01 -10.95 4.73
C THR A 227 10.90 -9.70 4.84
N PHE A 228 10.85 -8.97 5.96
CA PHE A 228 11.81 -7.90 6.26
C PHE A 228 13.17 -8.45 6.72
N PHE A 229 13.18 -9.68 7.21
CA PHE A 229 14.37 -10.33 7.77
C PHE A 229 15.04 -11.24 6.73
N PRO A 230 16.36 -11.49 6.88
CA PRO A 230 17.06 -12.49 6.08
C PRO A 230 16.37 -13.86 6.15
N GLU A 231 16.51 -14.66 5.12
CA GLU A 231 15.84 -15.96 4.98
C GLU A 231 16.06 -16.90 6.18
N ILE A 232 17.26 -16.84 6.79
CA ILE A 232 17.62 -17.63 7.97
C ILE A 232 16.75 -17.29 9.18
N LEU A 233 16.36 -16.04 9.37
CA LEU A 233 15.55 -15.56 10.51
C LEU A 233 14.05 -15.61 10.25
N GLN A 234 13.62 -15.74 8.99
CA GLN A 234 12.20 -15.73 8.61
C GLN A 234 11.33 -16.73 9.36
N PRO A 235 11.72 -18.02 9.57
CA PRO A 235 10.88 -18.99 10.26
C PRO A 235 10.62 -18.59 11.72
N VAL A 236 11.66 -18.10 12.43
CA VAL A 236 11.54 -17.69 13.83
C VAL A 236 10.68 -16.43 13.96
N VAL A 237 10.95 -15.42 13.13
CA VAL A 237 10.17 -14.17 13.10
C VAL A 237 8.74 -14.44 12.65
N GLY A 238 8.53 -15.34 11.69
CA GLY A 238 7.20 -15.73 11.23
C GLY A 238 6.37 -16.38 12.34
N LEU A 239 6.98 -17.23 13.16
CA LEU A 239 6.31 -17.84 14.32
C LEU A 239 5.94 -16.77 15.35
N ALA A 240 6.84 -15.86 15.69
CA ALA A 240 6.57 -14.76 16.61
C ALA A 240 5.48 -13.82 16.07
N ALA A 241 5.53 -13.46 14.78
CA ALA A 241 4.53 -12.64 14.14
C ALA A 241 3.14 -13.28 14.13
N ASN A 242 3.06 -14.61 13.91
CA ASN A 242 1.81 -15.36 13.96
C ASN A 242 1.22 -15.41 15.38
N LEU A 243 2.05 -15.54 16.41
CA LEU A 243 1.60 -15.46 17.81
C LEU A 243 1.01 -14.07 18.11
N VAL A 244 1.72 -13.01 17.76
CA VAL A 244 1.25 -11.62 17.95
C VAL A 244 -0.04 -11.38 17.16
N TYR A 245 -0.11 -11.84 15.90
CA TYR A 245 -1.33 -11.75 15.10
C TYR A 245 -2.50 -12.50 15.76
N GLY A 246 -2.28 -13.69 16.27
CA GLY A 246 -3.29 -14.48 17.01
C GLY A 246 -3.83 -13.72 18.23
N LEU A 247 -2.94 -13.06 18.99
CA LEU A 247 -3.33 -12.21 20.12
C LEU A 247 -4.14 -10.99 19.68
N LEU A 248 -3.68 -10.28 18.64
CA LEU A 248 -4.37 -9.10 18.09
C LEU A 248 -5.77 -9.43 17.54
N VAL A 249 -5.93 -10.60 16.92
CA VAL A 249 -7.24 -11.10 16.49
C VAL A 249 -8.13 -11.43 17.69
N LYS A 250 -7.57 -12.04 18.76
CA LYS A 250 -8.29 -12.36 19.98
C LYS A 250 -8.79 -11.10 20.71
N VAL A 251 -7.98 -10.04 20.72
CA VAL A 251 -8.33 -8.72 21.29
C VAL A 251 -9.24 -7.91 20.34
N ARG A 252 -9.59 -8.43 19.15
CA ARG A 252 -10.42 -7.78 18.13
C ARG A 252 -9.81 -6.53 17.48
N VAL A 253 -8.52 -6.28 17.65
CA VAL A 253 -7.79 -5.21 16.97
C VAL A 253 -7.64 -5.52 15.47
N CYS A 254 -7.37 -6.78 15.13
CA CYS A 254 -7.31 -7.23 13.74
C CYS A 254 -8.45 -8.18 13.41
N ARG A 255 -8.99 -8.08 12.20
CA ARG A 255 -10.00 -9.04 11.70
C ARG A 255 -9.31 -10.29 11.19
N LYS A 256 -9.93 -11.45 11.35
CA LYS A 256 -9.47 -12.69 10.71
C LYS A 256 -9.42 -12.51 9.20
N THR A 257 -8.27 -12.72 8.62
CA THR A 257 -8.09 -12.70 7.18
C THR A 257 -8.63 -13.98 6.59
N VAL A 258 -9.66 -13.86 5.76
CA VAL A 258 -10.06 -14.94 4.86
C VAL A 258 -9.10 -14.85 3.67
N LYS A 259 -8.24 -15.86 3.48
CA LYS A 259 -7.42 -15.98 2.28
C LYS A 259 -8.37 -16.06 1.08
N ARG A 260 -8.52 -14.96 0.34
CA ARG A 260 -9.14 -15.00 -0.98
C ARG A 260 -8.12 -15.63 -1.92
N TYR A 261 -8.34 -16.86 -2.28
CA TYR A 261 -7.62 -17.49 -3.39
C TYR A 261 -8.10 -16.79 -4.66
N ASP A 262 -7.18 -16.15 -5.36
CA ASP A 262 -7.46 -15.55 -6.66
C ASP A 262 -7.62 -16.70 -7.68
N VAL A 263 -8.86 -17.05 -7.97
CA VAL A 263 -9.21 -18.14 -8.90
C VAL A 263 -8.86 -17.77 -10.36
N GLY A 264 -8.32 -16.56 -10.59
CA GLY A 264 -8.03 -16.02 -11.91
C GLY A 264 -6.60 -16.22 -12.42
N ALA A 265 -5.67 -16.75 -11.62
CA ALA A 265 -4.34 -17.07 -12.12
C ALA A 265 -4.33 -18.52 -12.63
N PRO A 266 -3.82 -18.80 -13.85
CA PRO A 266 -3.63 -20.16 -14.35
C PRO A 266 -2.40 -20.81 -13.70
N SER A 267 -2.40 -20.91 -12.37
CA SER A 267 -1.48 -21.76 -11.65
C SER A 267 -2.24 -23.03 -11.30
N SER A 268 -1.71 -24.15 -11.72
CA SER A 268 -2.18 -25.51 -11.42
C SER A 268 -2.38 -25.68 -9.90
N ILE A 269 -3.54 -25.23 -9.39
CA ILE A 269 -3.96 -25.56 -8.03
C ILE A 269 -4.54 -26.95 -8.12
N THR A 270 -3.73 -27.93 -7.81
CA THR A 270 -4.21 -29.26 -7.45
C THR A 270 -4.94 -29.11 -6.12
N ILE A 271 -6.25 -28.93 -6.17
CA ILE A 271 -7.09 -29.02 -4.98
C ILE A 271 -7.14 -30.53 -4.64
N SER A 272 -6.22 -30.99 -3.80
CA SER A 272 -6.37 -32.29 -3.17
C SER A 272 -7.45 -32.16 -2.09
N LEU A 273 -8.66 -32.59 -2.39
CA LEU A 273 -9.64 -32.86 -1.35
C LEU A 273 -9.05 -33.95 -0.43
N PRO A 274 -9.14 -33.77 0.91
CA PRO A 274 -8.74 -34.81 1.85
C PRO A 274 -9.59 -36.08 1.58
N GLY A 275 -8.93 -37.18 1.16
CA GLY A 275 -9.57 -38.48 0.96
C GLY A 275 -9.74 -38.95 -0.46
N THR A 276 -9.23 -38.22 -1.49
CA THR A 276 -9.22 -38.70 -2.87
C THR A 276 -7.82 -39.21 -3.24
N ASP A 277 -7.74 -40.49 -3.60
CA ASP A 277 -6.56 -41.13 -4.14
C ASP A 277 -6.03 -40.33 -5.37
N PRO A 278 -4.72 -40.06 -5.50
CA PRO A 278 -4.16 -39.33 -6.65
C PRO A 278 -4.51 -39.96 -8.01
N GLN A 279 -4.74 -41.26 -8.06
CA GLN A 279 -5.20 -41.97 -9.26
C GLN A 279 -6.63 -41.61 -9.68
N ASP A 280 -7.53 -41.36 -8.72
CA ASP A 280 -8.90 -40.95 -9.01
C ASP A 280 -8.99 -39.49 -9.47
N ALA A 281 -8.11 -38.62 -8.98
CA ALA A 281 -8.01 -37.23 -9.43
C ALA A 281 -7.54 -37.16 -10.89
N GLU A 282 -6.55 -37.95 -11.26
CA GLU A 282 -6.02 -38.05 -12.63
C GLU A 282 -7.08 -38.60 -13.61
N ARG A 283 -7.81 -39.64 -13.20
CA ARG A 283 -8.90 -40.21 -13.98
C ARG A 283 -10.03 -39.24 -14.24
N ARG A 284 -10.43 -38.44 -13.24
CA ARG A 284 -11.43 -37.38 -13.37
C ARG A 284 -10.96 -36.27 -14.32
N ARG A 285 -9.68 -35.90 -14.24
CA ARG A 285 -9.06 -34.92 -15.14
C ARG A 285 -9.08 -35.38 -16.59
N GLN A 286 -8.73 -36.63 -16.84
CA GLN A 286 -8.78 -37.23 -18.20
C GLN A 286 -10.20 -37.29 -18.74
N LEU A 287 -11.19 -37.65 -17.93
CA LEU A 287 -12.59 -37.64 -18.33
C LEU A 287 -13.11 -36.22 -18.63
N ALA A 288 -12.72 -35.23 -17.85
CA ALA A 288 -13.08 -33.84 -18.10
C ALA A 288 -12.45 -33.28 -19.40
N LEU A 289 -11.18 -33.61 -19.67
CA LEU A 289 -10.51 -33.25 -20.92
C LEU A 289 -11.15 -33.92 -22.13
N LYS A 290 -11.52 -35.21 -22.02
CA LYS A 290 -12.23 -35.94 -23.08
C LYS A 290 -13.59 -35.31 -23.38
N ALA A 291 -14.38 -34.97 -22.36
CA ALA A 291 -15.66 -34.29 -22.50
C ALA A 291 -15.54 -32.88 -23.11
N LEU A 292 -14.47 -32.15 -22.79
CA LEU A 292 -14.18 -30.84 -23.36
C LEU A 292 -13.84 -30.95 -24.85
N ASN A 293 -12.95 -31.89 -25.21
CA ASN A 293 -12.58 -32.14 -26.59
C ASN A 293 -13.79 -32.60 -27.46
N GLU A 294 -14.69 -33.38 -26.87
CA GLU A 294 -15.90 -33.82 -27.57
C GLU A 294 -16.88 -32.64 -27.81
N ARG A 295 -16.95 -31.69 -26.87
CA ARG A 295 -17.73 -30.46 -27.06
C ARG A 295 -17.12 -29.54 -28.10
N LEU A 296 -15.78 -29.36 -28.08
CA LEU A 296 -15.08 -28.59 -29.11
C LEU A 296 -15.28 -29.18 -30.51
N LYS A 297 -15.18 -30.50 -30.65
CA LYS A 297 -15.43 -31.18 -31.93
C LYS A 297 -16.86 -30.98 -32.43
N ARG A 298 -17.85 -31.00 -31.54
CA ARG A 298 -19.25 -30.68 -31.89
C ARG A 298 -19.45 -29.23 -32.33
N VAL A 299 -18.70 -28.31 -31.76
CA VAL A 299 -18.76 -26.89 -32.14
C VAL A 299 -18.05 -26.67 -33.47
N GLU A 300 -16.92 -27.36 -33.75
CA GLU A 300 -16.25 -27.35 -35.06
C GLU A 300 -17.12 -27.96 -36.17
N ASP A 301 -17.80 -29.09 -35.91
CA ASP A 301 -18.72 -29.70 -36.83
C ASP A 301 -20.00 -28.85 -37.10
N GLN A 302 -20.39 -27.98 -36.18
CA GLN A 302 -21.52 -27.04 -36.32
C GLN A 302 -21.12 -25.67 -36.90
N THR A 303 -19.84 -25.36 -36.94
CA THR A 303 -19.26 -24.14 -37.53
C THR A 303 -18.46 -24.45 -38.80
N ALA A 304 -18.84 -25.46 -39.54
CA ALA A 304 -18.45 -25.56 -40.95
C ALA A 304 -19.08 -24.37 -41.67
N TRP A 305 -18.28 -23.35 -41.93
CA TRP A 305 -18.70 -22.17 -42.70
C TRP A 305 -19.13 -22.69 -44.10
N PRO A 306 -20.34 -22.29 -44.57
CA PRO A 306 -20.72 -22.58 -45.96
C PRO A 306 -19.64 -21.95 -46.86
N SER A 307 -19.13 -22.73 -47.78
CA SER A 307 -18.15 -22.26 -48.75
C SER A 307 -18.77 -21.11 -49.55
N MET A 308 -17.99 -20.08 -49.85
CA MET A 308 -18.45 -18.89 -50.59
C MET A 308 -19.01 -19.23 -51.99
N GLU A 309 -18.80 -20.45 -52.50
CA GLU A 309 -19.31 -20.91 -53.79
C GLU A 309 -20.81 -21.21 -53.74
N ASP A 310 -21.39 -21.58 -52.59
CA ASP A 310 -22.83 -21.88 -52.45
C ASP A 310 -23.70 -20.62 -52.33
N GLU A 311 -23.14 -19.47 -51.93
CA GLU A 311 -23.87 -18.20 -51.86
C GLU A 311 -24.03 -17.53 -53.22
N GLU A 312 -23.15 -17.73 -54.20
CA GLU A 312 -23.29 -17.15 -55.53
C GLU A 312 -24.36 -17.85 -56.35
N GLU A 313 -24.58 -19.15 -56.19
CA GLU A 313 -25.66 -19.88 -56.88
C GLU A 313 -27.06 -19.52 -56.31
N GLU A 314 -27.18 -19.32 -55.02
CA GLU A 314 -28.47 -18.93 -54.40
C GLU A 314 -28.87 -17.49 -54.72
N VAL A 315 -27.93 -16.59 -54.96
CA VAL A 315 -28.19 -15.20 -55.37
C VAL A 315 -28.65 -15.14 -56.84
N VAL A 316 -28.06 -15.98 -57.73
CA VAL A 316 -28.44 -16.04 -59.12
C VAL A 316 -29.87 -16.62 -59.29
N VAL A 317 -30.22 -17.67 -58.57
CA VAL A 317 -31.59 -18.27 -58.62
C VAL A 317 -32.66 -17.30 -58.07
N LYS A 318 -32.34 -16.51 -57.06
CA LYS A 318 -33.28 -15.50 -56.53
C LYS A 318 -33.43 -14.26 -57.44
N SER A 319 -32.43 -13.94 -58.26
CA SER A 319 -32.50 -12.81 -59.19
C SER A 319 -33.38 -13.15 -60.42
N GLU A 320 -33.39 -14.38 -60.90
CA GLU A 320 -34.27 -14.79 -62.00
C GLU A 320 -35.73 -14.99 -61.59
N ALA A 321 -36.03 -15.39 -60.35
CA ALA A 321 -37.39 -15.51 -59.84
C ALA A 321 -38.06 -14.16 -59.54
N GLY A 322 -37.28 -13.08 -59.34
CA GLY A 322 -37.75 -11.71 -59.05
C GLY A 322 -38.23 -10.93 -60.30
N ALA A 323 -37.79 -11.33 -61.51
CA ALA A 323 -38.09 -10.55 -62.75
C ALA A 323 -39.48 -10.79 -63.36
N HIS A 324 -40.23 -11.79 -62.88
CA HIS A 324 -41.53 -12.13 -63.47
C HIS A 324 -42.79 -11.78 -62.65
N ARG A 325 -42.65 -11.07 -61.52
CA ARG A 325 -43.80 -10.70 -60.66
C ARG A 325 -43.87 -9.20 -60.28
N GLY A 326 -43.68 -8.36 -61.24
CA GLY A 326 -43.73 -6.89 -61.06
C GLY A 326 -44.69 -6.22 -62.03
N ARG A 327 -46.02 -6.56 -62.00
CA ARG A 327 -47.09 -5.69 -62.50
C ARG A 327 -48.42 -6.13 -61.93
N ARG A 328 -48.87 -5.42 -60.89
CA ARG A 328 -50.26 -4.94 -60.76
C ARG A 328 -50.52 -4.27 -59.42
N CYS A 329 -50.88 -2.97 -59.56
CA CYS A 329 -51.85 -2.19 -58.79
C CYS A 329 -51.63 -1.91 -57.32
N ARG A 330 -51.31 -0.71 -56.93
CA ARG A 330 -52.04 0.58 -56.91
C ARG A 330 -53.04 0.68 -55.73
N SER A 331 -52.87 1.71 -54.99
CA SER A 331 -53.86 2.53 -54.23
C SER A 331 -54.21 2.12 -52.79
N GLY A 332 -54.10 3.11 -51.93
CA GLY A 332 -55.03 3.36 -50.80
C GLY A 332 -54.32 3.81 -49.51
N GLU A 333 -54.20 5.12 -49.36
CA GLU A 333 -54.65 5.93 -48.20
C GLU A 333 -54.41 5.35 -46.81
N GLY A 334 -53.69 6.02 -45.92
CA GLY A 334 -54.09 7.27 -45.25
C GLY A 334 -53.94 7.04 -43.74
N GLY A 335 -53.44 7.98 -43.04
CA GLY A 335 -53.70 8.08 -41.60
C GLY A 335 -52.50 8.25 -40.68
N ARG A 336 -52.12 9.48 -40.45
CA ARG A 336 -51.42 9.98 -39.25
C ARG A 336 -52.38 10.07 -38.06
N PRO A 337 -51.96 10.58 -36.90
CA PRO A 337 -51.06 10.18 -35.83
C PRO A 337 -51.75 10.24 -34.45
N ARG A 338 -51.02 10.00 -33.34
CA ARG A 338 -51.22 10.68 -32.02
C ARG A 338 -50.54 9.84 -30.91
N GLU A 339 -49.61 10.49 -30.29
CA GLU A 339 -49.61 11.19 -28.98
C GLU A 339 -49.32 10.30 -27.76
N GLN A 340 -48.27 10.69 -27.09
CA GLN A 340 -47.96 10.48 -25.66
C GLN A 340 -49.18 10.86 -24.76
N PRO A 341 -49.27 10.48 -23.46
CA PRO A 341 -48.37 10.97 -22.45
C PRO A 341 -48.10 10.05 -21.26
N ASP A 342 -46.99 10.36 -20.57
CA ASP A 342 -46.72 10.51 -19.13
C ASP A 342 -47.56 9.78 -18.06
N HIS A 343 -46.84 9.49 -17.02
CA HIS A 343 -47.13 9.32 -15.57
C HIS A 343 -46.83 7.92 -15.01
N LEU A 344 -45.86 7.79 -14.24
CA LEU A 344 -45.56 7.95 -12.81
C LEU A 344 -44.18 7.38 -12.51
#